data_66c79d1079592b607000895355a6eca1
#
_entry.id   66c79d1079592b607000895355a6eca1
#
_cell.length_a   1.000
_cell.length_b   1.000
_cell.length_c   1.000
_cell.angle_alpha   90.00
_cell.angle_beta   90.00
_cell.angle_gamma   90.00
#
_symmetry.space_group_name_H-M   'P 1'
#
loop_
_entity.id
_entity.type
_entity.pdbx_description
1 polymer ?
#
loop_
_entity_poly.entity_id
_entity_poly.type
_entity_poly.pdbx_seq_one_letter_code
_entity_poly.pdbx_strand_id
1 'polypeptide(L)'
;NAFLDFANTNTDGNGDPFYAVLNNKPDAMKVWVKFHAGDGNQNPQATISALLTNGEKVQDPEVDTYKSNIIARANKSDIASSDEWQQITIPFTYENDSEMPKAALVTMSTCAVPSGGSKSEKDPDVLYVDDVEMVYNADIAKVTMDGKDITDEFDDYGDYEVENYGKAVDLNNFDVEAVGAGAFVTKKLTVDDTQAYVTITVTSNDL
;
A
#
# COMPACT_ATOMS: atom_id res chain seq x y z
N ASN A 1 -23.76 -0.26 3.61
CA ASN A 1 -22.59 0.52 4.08
C ASN A 1 -21.78 -0.36 5.03
N ALA A 2 -20.47 -0.36 4.86
CA ALA A 2 -19.52 -0.94 5.79
C ALA A 2 -19.02 0.13 6.76
N PHE A 3 -18.71 -0.26 7.99
CA PHE A 3 -18.20 0.62 9.03
C PHE A 3 -17.00 -0.04 9.71
N LEU A 4 -15.99 0.76 10.02
CA LEU A 4 -14.99 0.45 11.01
C LEU A 4 -15.19 1.41 12.18
N ASP A 5 -15.47 0.87 13.36
CA ASP A 5 -15.74 1.64 14.56
C ASP A 5 -15.04 1.01 15.76
N PHE A 6 -13.97 1.62 16.24
CA PHE A 6 -13.19 1.13 17.37
C PHE A 6 -13.94 1.17 18.70
N ALA A 7 -15.04 1.92 18.79
CA ALA A 7 -15.95 1.85 19.93
C ALA A 7 -16.82 0.59 19.92
N ASN A 8 -16.87 -0.12 18.80
CA ASN A 8 -17.58 -1.39 18.69
C ASN A 8 -16.71 -2.51 19.28
N THR A 9 -17.16 -3.08 20.36
CA THR A 9 -16.51 -4.20 21.07
C THR A 9 -16.92 -5.56 20.53
N ASN A 10 -17.67 -5.65 19.43
CA ASN A 10 -18.04 -6.91 18.82
C ASN A 10 -16.78 -7.61 18.30
N THR A 11 -16.74 -8.91 18.56
CA THR A 11 -15.67 -9.81 18.13
C THR A 11 -16.27 -10.97 17.34
N ASP A 12 -15.44 -11.67 16.61
CA ASP A 12 -15.79 -12.96 16.00
C ASP A 12 -15.98 -14.07 17.06
N GLY A 13 -16.23 -15.30 16.61
CA GLY A 13 -16.40 -16.44 17.49
C GLY A 13 -15.18 -16.85 18.31
N ASN A 14 -13.98 -16.33 17.96
CA ASN A 14 -12.71 -16.56 18.68
C ASN A 14 -12.39 -15.42 19.65
N GLY A 15 -13.13 -14.32 19.61
CA GLY A 15 -12.86 -13.13 20.42
C GLY A 15 -11.98 -12.08 19.73
N ASP A 16 -11.69 -12.26 18.43
CA ASP A 16 -10.88 -11.32 17.67
C ASP A 16 -11.72 -10.15 17.11
N PRO A 17 -11.19 -8.92 17.07
CA PRO A 17 -11.91 -7.78 16.50
C PRO A 17 -12.13 -7.96 15.00
N PHE A 18 -13.21 -7.35 14.47
CA PHE A 18 -13.53 -7.38 13.04
C PHE A 18 -12.69 -6.42 12.17
N TYR A 19 -11.57 -5.93 12.67
CA TYR A 19 -10.67 -5.06 11.94
C TYR A 19 -9.22 -5.51 12.09
N ALA A 20 -8.41 -5.26 11.06
CA ALA A 20 -6.97 -5.47 11.12
C ALA A 20 -6.28 -4.21 11.68
N VAL A 21 -5.47 -4.40 12.71
CA VAL A 21 -4.64 -3.32 13.28
C VAL A 21 -3.41 -3.16 12.39
N LEU A 22 -3.10 -1.90 12.03
CA LEU A 22 -1.90 -1.51 11.30
C LEU A 22 -1.00 -0.65 12.19
N ASN A 23 0.32 -0.86 12.05
CA ASN A 23 1.33 -0.05 12.73
C ASN A 23 2.32 0.57 11.75
N ASN A 24 2.00 0.50 10.45
CA ASN A 24 2.90 0.85 9.36
C ASN A 24 2.11 1.38 8.16
N LYS A 25 2.83 1.92 7.15
CA LYS A 25 2.26 2.56 5.95
C LYS A 25 2.44 1.64 4.74
N PRO A 26 1.43 0.85 4.34
CA PRO A 26 1.50 0.08 3.11
C PRO A 26 1.44 0.99 1.87
N ASP A 27 2.13 0.59 0.82
CA ASP A 27 2.10 1.27 -0.48
C ASP A 27 0.92 0.84 -1.33
N ALA A 28 0.51 -0.43 -1.19
CA ALA A 28 -0.60 -1.00 -1.95
C ALA A 28 -1.28 -2.13 -1.16
N MET A 29 -2.46 -2.49 -1.61
CA MET A 29 -3.11 -3.75 -1.28
C MET A 29 -3.03 -4.67 -2.51
N LYS A 30 -2.64 -5.92 -2.32
CA LYS A 30 -2.61 -6.95 -3.36
C LYS A 30 -3.63 -8.04 -3.01
N VAL A 31 -4.33 -8.55 -4.02
CA VAL A 31 -5.40 -9.52 -3.82
C VAL A 31 -5.57 -10.39 -5.07
N TRP A 32 -5.89 -11.65 -4.88
CA TRP A 32 -6.36 -12.53 -5.95
C TRP A 32 -7.88 -12.51 -6.00
N VAL A 33 -8.42 -12.37 -7.21
CA VAL A 33 -9.86 -12.34 -7.44
C VAL A 33 -10.25 -13.19 -8.64
N LYS A 34 -11.46 -13.74 -8.56
CA LYS A 34 -12.16 -14.33 -9.70
C LYS A 34 -13.61 -13.84 -9.63
N PHE A 35 -14.05 -13.13 -10.64
CA PHE A 35 -15.37 -12.51 -10.66
C PHE A 35 -16.22 -13.08 -11.78
N HIS A 36 -17.41 -13.56 -11.41
CA HIS A 36 -18.50 -13.94 -12.33
C HIS A 36 -19.61 -12.89 -12.24
N ALA A 37 -19.92 -12.27 -13.38
CA ALA A 37 -21.08 -11.40 -13.50
C ALA A 37 -22.27 -12.22 -13.99
N GLY A 38 -23.31 -12.32 -13.17
CA GLY A 38 -24.48 -13.12 -13.45
C GLY A 38 -25.40 -12.50 -14.48
N ASP A 39 -26.42 -13.27 -14.87
CA ASP A 39 -27.38 -12.89 -15.90
C ASP A 39 -28.08 -11.56 -15.59
N GLY A 40 -28.14 -10.68 -16.60
CA GLY A 40 -28.83 -9.40 -16.53
C GLY A 40 -28.11 -8.33 -15.67
N ASN A 41 -26.85 -8.56 -15.28
CA ASN A 41 -26.04 -7.54 -14.64
C ASN A 41 -25.86 -6.35 -15.59
N GLN A 42 -26.23 -5.15 -15.14
CA GLN A 42 -26.14 -3.91 -15.90
C GLN A 42 -24.75 -3.25 -15.77
N ASN A 43 -23.97 -3.66 -14.78
CA ASN A 43 -22.64 -3.14 -14.48
C ASN A 43 -21.71 -4.30 -14.09
N PRO A 44 -21.24 -5.10 -15.07
CA PRO A 44 -20.51 -6.35 -14.83
C PRO A 44 -19.08 -6.11 -14.39
N GLN A 45 -18.90 -5.31 -13.34
CA GLN A 45 -17.61 -4.94 -12.75
C GLN A 45 -17.72 -5.03 -11.24
N ALA A 46 -16.82 -5.81 -10.63
CA ALA A 46 -16.67 -5.84 -9.19
C ALA A 46 -15.81 -4.69 -8.68
N THR A 47 -15.91 -4.42 -7.39
CA THR A 47 -15.15 -3.36 -6.72
C THR A 47 -14.46 -3.92 -5.48
N ILE A 48 -13.21 -3.50 -5.28
CA ILE A 48 -12.49 -3.67 -4.02
C ILE A 48 -11.99 -2.30 -3.59
N SER A 49 -12.23 -1.95 -2.34
CA SER A 49 -11.79 -0.71 -1.72
C SER A 49 -11.13 -0.98 -0.38
N ALA A 50 -10.14 -0.17 -0.03
CA ALA A 50 -9.54 -0.15 1.30
C ALA A 50 -9.39 1.28 1.79
N LEU A 51 -9.76 1.52 3.04
CA LEU A 51 -9.57 2.78 3.76
C LEU A 51 -8.61 2.53 4.91
N LEU A 52 -7.53 3.30 4.98
CA LEU A 52 -6.65 3.36 6.15
C LEU A 52 -7.11 4.48 7.05
N THR A 53 -7.26 4.21 8.34
CA THR A 53 -7.81 5.15 9.32
C THR A 53 -6.83 5.46 10.44
N ASN A 54 -6.98 6.64 11.05
CA ASN A 54 -6.25 7.09 12.24
C ASN A 54 -6.71 6.42 13.56
N GLY A 55 -7.56 5.41 13.50
CA GLY A 55 -8.12 4.75 14.67
C GLY A 55 -9.52 5.25 15.05
N GLU A 56 -10.03 6.23 14.32
CA GLU A 56 -11.38 6.73 14.50
C GLU A 56 -12.33 6.10 13.47
N LYS A 57 -13.62 6.27 13.71
CA LYS A 57 -14.68 5.68 12.87
C LYS A 57 -14.59 6.14 11.42
N VAL A 58 -14.71 5.18 10.50
CA VAL A 58 -14.85 5.42 9.05
C VAL A 58 -16.01 4.60 8.48
N GLN A 59 -16.44 4.97 7.29
CA GLN A 59 -17.53 4.32 6.56
C GLN A 59 -17.18 4.20 5.08
N ASP A 60 -17.58 3.09 4.47
CA ASP A 60 -17.58 2.90 3.02
C ASP A 60 -19.02 2.54 2.54
N PRO A 61 -19.63 3.27 1.58
CA PRO A 61 -19.16 4.52 0.96
C PRO A 61 -18.95 5.64 1.96
N GLU A 62 -17.97 6.48 1.68
CA GLU A 62 -17.57 7.60 2.54
C GLU A 62 -18.69 8.61 2.77
N VAL A 63 -18.65 9.22 3.94
CA VAL A 63 -19.48 10.38 4.29
C VAL A 63 -18.61 11.49 4.87
N ASP A 64 -18.98 12.72 4.66
CA ASP A 64 -18.20 13.89 5.10
C ASP A 64 -17.88 13.89 6.60
N THR A 65 -18.78 13.33 7.42
CA THR A 65 -18.63 13.27 8.89
C THR A 65 -17.35 12.51 9.32
N TYR A 66 -16.92 11.50 8.55
CA TYR A 66 -15.78 10.64 8.92
C TYR A 66 -14.58 10.81 7.99
N LYS A 67 -14.67 11.70 7.01
CA LYS A 67 -13.65 11.86 5.97
C LYS A 67 -12.29 12.24 6.56
N SER A 68 -12.27 13.08 7.61
CA SER A 68 -11.05 13.49 8.29
C SER A 68 -10.31 12.37 9.02
N ASN A 69 -10.97 11.22 9.21
CA ASN A 69 -10.39 10.05 9.88
C ASN A 69 -9.66 9.12 8.92
N ILE A 70 -9.76 9.40 7.61
CA ILE A 70 -9.14 8.60 6.57
C ILE A 70 -7.74 9.14 6.28
N ILE A 71 -6.75 8.27 6.38
CA ILE A 71 -5.34 8.57 6.10
C ILE A 71 -4.99 8.28 4.65
N ALA A 72 -5.47 7.13 4.12
CA ALA A 72 -5.22 6.74 2.74
C ALA A 72 -6.38 5.91 2.17
N ARG A 73 -6.44 5.87 0.84
CA ARG A 73 -7.42 5.10 0.06
C ARG A 73 -6.78 4.26 -0.99
N ALA A 74 -7.32 3.07 -1.20
CA ALA A 74 -7.12 2.24 -2.37
C ALA A 74 -8.47 1.85 -2.94
N ASN A 75 -8.68 1.99 -4.24
CA ASN A 75 -9.93 1.63 -4.89
C ASN A 75 -9.70 1.06 -6.30
N LYS A 76 -10.36 -0.04 -6.58
CA LYS A 76 -10.44 -0.66 -7.91
C LYS A 76 -11.89 -1.04 -8.16
N SER A 77 -12.59 -0.32 -9.05
CA SER A 77 -14.02 -0.46 -9.32
C SER A 77 -14.36 -0.98 -10.72
N ASP A 78 -13.37 -1.44 -11.46
CA ASP A 78 -13.47 -1.91 -12.85
C ASP A 78 -12.97 -3.35 -13.01
N ILE A 79 -13.14 -4.18 -11.98
CA ILE A 79 -12.74 -5.58 -12.02
C ILE A 79 -13.70 -6.34 -12.95
N ALA A 80 -13.20 -6.72 -14.12
CA ALA A 80 -14.00 -7.41 -15.12
C ALA A 80 -14.27 -8.87 -14.74
N SER A 81 -15.38 -9.40 -15.24
CA SER A 81 -15.69 -10.83 -15.13
C SER A 81 -14.62 -11.67 -15.85
N SER A 82 -14.19 -12.75 -15.20
CA SER A 82 -13.20 -13.70 -15.70
C SER A 82 -13.38 -15.05 -15.07
N ASP A 83 -13.23 -16.11 -15.85
CA ASP A 83 -13.18 -17.49 -15.36
C ASP A 83 -11.84 -17.86 -14.74
N GLU A 84 -10.82 -17.01 -14.93
CA GLU A 84 -9.49 -17.19 -14.37
C GLU A 84 -9.27 -16.27 -13.18
N TRP A 85 -8.40 -16.73 -12.26
CA TRP A 85 -7.92 -15.89 -11.18
C TRP A 85 -7.04 -14.76 -11.70
N GLN A 86 -7.28 -13.55 -11.21
CA GLN A 86 -6.54 -12.32 -11.53
C GLN A 86 -5.86 -11.82 -10.26
N GLN A 87 -4.57 -11.56 -10.31
CA GLN A 87 -3.90 -10.83 -9.24
C GLN A 87 -4.01 -9.33 -9.52
N ILE A 88 -4.49 -8.59 -8.54
CA ILE A 88 -4.70 -7.14 -8.63
C ILE A 88 -3.89 -6.46 -7.54
N THR A 89 -3.10 -5.45 -7.91
CA THR A 89 -2.43 -4.56 -6.98
C THR A 89 -3.10 -3.20 -7.04
N ILE A 90 -3.55 -2.70 -5.89
CA ILE A 90 -4.30 -1.44 -5.75
C ILE A 90 -3.46 -0.50 -4.90
N PRO A 91 -2.81 0.52 -5.48
CA PRO A 91 -1.97 1.44 -4.71
C PRO A 91 -2.80 2.30 -3.75
N PHE A 92 -2.24 2.59 -2.59
CA PHE A 92 -2.79 3.57 -1.68
C PHE A 92 -2.45 4.99 -2.12
N THR A 93 -3.45 5.86 -2.07
CA THR A 93 -3.26 7.30 -2.16
C THR A 93 -3.38 7.88 -0.76
N TYR A 94 -2.28 8.40 -0.23
CA TYR A 94 -2.23 9.03 1.08
C TYR A 94 -2.75 10.47 0.99
N GLU A 95 -3.67 10.82 1.89
CA GLU A 95 -4.18 12.19 2.06
C GLU A 95 -3.51 12.89 3.24
N ASN A 96 -2.96 12.11 4.16
CA ASN A 96 -2.20 12.59 5.30
C ASN A 96 -0.94 11.74 5.50
N ASP A 97 0.17 12.17 4.90
CA ASP A 97 1.46 11.48 5.01
C ASP A 97 2.12 11.61 6.38
N SER A 98 1.69 12.56 7.19
CA SER A 98 2.29 12.81 8.52
C SER A 98 1.75 11.88 9.60
N GLU A 99 0.63 11.21 9.36
CA GLU A 99 -0.03 10.36 10.34
C GLU A 99 0.12 8.87 10.03
N MET A 100 0.34 8.07 11.06
CA MET A 100 0.46 6.62 10.94
C MET A 100 -0.93 5.97 10.95
N PRO A 101 -1.28 5.12 9.98
CA PRO A 101 -2.50 4.35 10.02
C PRO A 101 -2.55 3.44 11.24
N LYS A 102 -3.74 3.22 11.79
CA LYS A 102 -3.97 2.31 12.92
C LYS A 102 -4.83 1.11 12.57
N ALA A 103 -5.65 1.24 11.52
CA ALA A 103 -6.43 0.11 11.02
C ALA A 103 -6.82 0.28 9.56
N ALA A 104 -7.23 -0.84 8.95
CA ALA A 104 -7.75 -0.90 7.59
C ALA A 104 -9.20 -1.39 7.59
N LEU A 105 -10.07 -0.72 6.85
CA LEU A 105 -11.38 -1.22 6.43
C LEU A 105 -11.29 -1.65 4.98
N VAL A 106 -11.42 -2.94 4.71
CA VAL A 106 -11.47 -3.47 3.35
C VAL A 106 -12.91 -3.85 3.02
N THR A 107 -13.39 -3.38 1.88
CA THR A 107 -14.74 -3.67 1.38
C THR A 107 -14.69 -4.24 -0.03
N MET A 108 -15.61 -5.16 -0.30
CA MET A 108 -15.69 -5.85 -1.58
C MET A 108 -17.14 -5.93 -2.03
N SER A 109 -17.37 -5.71 -3.31
CA SER A 109 -18.71 -5.73 -3.89
C SER A 109 -18.68 -6.36 -5.28
N THR A 110 -19.70 -7.13 -5.58
CA THR A 110 -19.91 -7.72 -6.91
C THR A 110 -20.43 -6.71 -7.94
N CYS A 111 -20.72 -5.48 -7.53
CA CYS A 111 -21.15 -4.41 -8.43
C CYS A 111 -20.71 -3.05 -7.89
N ALA A 112 -20.10 -2.24 -8.74
CA ALA A 112 -19.66 -0.86 -8.41
C ALA A 112 -20.85 0.11 -8.23
N VAL A 113 -22.01 -0.23 -8.80
CA VAL A 113 -23.20 0.63 -8.78
C VAL A 113 -24.27 -0.01 -7.90
N PRO A 114 -24.79 0.68 -6.88
CA PRO A 114 -25.88 0.16 -6.05
C PRO A 114 -27.07 -0.32 -6.89
N SER A 115 -27.56 -1.54 -6.62
CA SER A 115 -28.66 -2.19 -7.33
C SER A 115 -28.40 -2.50 -8.82
N GLY A 116 -27.17 -2.34 -9.32
CA GLY A 116 -26.79 -2.61 -10.71
C GLY A 116 -26.45 -4.07 -11.02
N GLY A 117 -26.24 -4.88 -9.99
CA GLY A 117 -25.86 -6.29 -10.13
C GLY A 117 -26.98 -7.20 -10.66
N SER A 118 -26.64 -8.46 -10.89
CA SER A 118 -27.58 -9.50 -11.30
C SER A 118 -28.72 -9.64 -10.28
N LYS A 119 -29.92 -9.84 -10.80
CA LYS A 119 -31.12 -10.19 -10.01
C LYS A 119 -31.54 -11.63 -10.24
N SER A 120 -30.75 -12.39 -10.95
CA SER A 120 -30.99 -13.80 -11.24
C SER A 120 -30.68 -14.66 -10.01
N GLU A 121 -31.66 -15.41 -9.52
CA GLU A 121 -31.43 -16.40 -8.46
C GLU A 121 -30.69 -17.64 -8.97
N LYS A 122 -30.74 -17.88 -10.30
CA LYS A 122 -30.10 -19.04 -10.93
C LYS A 122 -28.65 -18.76 -11.35
N ASP A 123 -28.35 -17.51 -11.61
CA ASP A 123 -27.03 -17.05 -12.05
C ASP A 123 -26.72 -15.70 -11.38
N PRO A 124 -26.38 -15.69 -10.07
CA PRO A 124 -26.04 -14.47 -9.35
C PRO A 124 -24.62 -13.99 -9.67
N ASP A 125 -24.35 -12.73 -9.36
CA ASP A 125 -22.96 -12.23 -9.33
C ASP A 125 -22.18 -12.92 -8.20
N VAL A 126 -20.98 -13.39 -8.50
CA VAL A 126 -20.12 -14.05 -7.51
C VAL A 126 -18.69 -13.50 -7.60
N LEU A 127 -18.18 -13.01 -6.49
CA LEU A 127 -16.78 -12.60 -6.34
C LEU A 127 -16.07 -13.54 -5.38
N TYR A 128 -15.09 -14.27 -5.90
CA TYR A 128 -14.14 -15.03 -5.10
C TYR A 128 -12.93 -14.18 -4.83
N VAL A 129 -12.43 -14.24 -3.61
CA VAL A 129 -11.28 -13.45 -3.15
C VAL A 129 -10.36 -14.35 -2.35
N ASP A 130 -9.06 -14.19 -2.56
CA ASP A 130 -8.01 -14.91 -1.86
C ASP A 130 -6.75 -14.05 -1.70
N ASP A 131 -5.90 -14.39 -0.73
CA ASP A 131 -4.58 -13.79 -0.51
C ASP A 131 -4.62 -12.25 -0.48
N VAL A 132 -5.43 -11.67 0.40
CA VAL A 132 -5.42 -10.21 0.64
C VAL A 132 -4.20 -9.86 1.48
N GLU A 133 -3.27 -9.10 0.91
CA GLU A 133 -2.04 -8.69 1.59
C GLU A 133 -1.74 -7.19 1.39
N MET A 134 -1.06 -6.59 2.36
CA MET A 134 -0.52 -5.25 2.25
C MET A 134 0.90 -5.32 1.67
N VAL A 135 1.21 -4.43 0.74
CA VAL A 135 2.49 -4.35 0.05
C VAL A 135 3.29 -3.18 0.60
N TYR A 136 4.54 -3.42 0.93
CA TYR A 136 5.49 -2.43 1.44
C TYR A 136 6.71 -2.41 0.54
N ASN A 137 6.97 -1.26 -0.08
CA ASN A 137 8.12 -1.09 -0.94
C ASN A 137 9.34 -0.60 -0.14
N ALA A 138 10.52 -1.02 -0.59
CA ALA A 138 11.80 -0.55 -0.07
C ALA A 138 12.81 -0.53 -1.20
N ASP A 139 12.90 0.60 -1.89
CA ASP A 139 13.83 0.78 -3.00
C ASP A 139 14.39 2.20 -2.97
N ILE A 140 15.43 2.45 -3.77
CA ILE A 140 16.02 3.77 -3.94
C ILE A 140 15.35 4.46 -5.11
N ALA A 141 14.68 5.60 -4.85
CA ALA A 141 14.13 6.45 -5.91
C ALA A 141 15.20 7.38 -6.48
N LYS A 142 16.07 7.92 -5.61
CA LYS A 142 17.10 8.86 -6.00
C LYS A 142 18.26 8.90 -5.00
N VAL A 143 19.47 9.03 -5.53
CA VAL A 143 20.68 9.33 -4.75
C VAL A 143 21.37 10.55 -5.34
N THR A 144 21.68 11.52 -4.49
CA THR A 144 22.58 12.62 -4.88
C THR A 144 23.82 12.65 -3.99
N MET A 145 24.95 13.07 -4.54
CA MET A 145 26.19 13.33 -3.81
C MET A 145 26.66 14.75 -4.14
N ASP A 146 26.82 15.59 -3.12
CA ASP A 146 27.15 17.02 -3.27
C ASP A 146 26.16 17.74 -4.23
N GLY A 147 24.89 17.34 -4.24
CA GLY A 147 23.84 17.88 -5.11
C GLY A 147 23.87 17.34 -6.56
N LYS A 148 24.84 16.50 -6.94
CA LYS A 148 24.87 15.82 -8.22
C LYS A 148 24.05 14.55 -8.13
N ASP A 149 23.11 14.36 -9.07
CA ASP A 149 22.36 13.11 -9.21
C ASP A 149 23.30 11.99 -9.69
N ILE A 150 23.35 10.89 -8.95
CA ILE A 150 24.16 9.71 -9.22
C ILE A 150 23.30 8.44 -9.25
N THR A 151 21.99 8.58 -9.35
CA THR A 151 21.05 7.45 -9.29
C THR A 151 21.33 6.42 -10.38
N ASP A 152 21.59 6.87 -11.60
CA ASP A 152 21.86 5.99 -12.75
C ASP A 152 23.23 5.28 -12.68
N GLU A 153 24.09 5.66 -11.73
CA GLU A 153 25.38 5.02 -11.49
C GLU A 153 25.26 3.77 -10.62
N PHE A 154 24.08 3.59 -9.95
CA PHE A 154 23.75 2.39 -9.19
C PHE A 154 22.88 1.48 -10.06
N ASP A 155 23.30 0.23 -10.22
CA ASP A 155 22.42 -0.87 -10.61
C ASP A 155 21.86 -1.53 -9.33
N ASP A 156 21.04 -2.57 -9.45
CA ASP A 156 20.35 -3.24 -8.33
C ASP A 156 21.30 -3.71 -7.20
N TYR A 157 22.60 -3.77 -7.43
CA TYR A 157 23.66 -4.11 -6.49
C TYR A 157 24.94 -3.32 -6.76
N GLY A 158 24.82 -2.10 -7.33
CA GLY A 158 25.92 -1.35 -7.88
C GLY A 158 26.84 -0.69 -6.86
N ASP A 159 28.10 -0.71 -7.16
CA ASP A 159 29.10 0.10 -6.51
C ASP A 159 29.33 1.36 -7.35
N TYR A 160 29.23 2.52 -6.73
CA TYR A 160 29.59 3.79 -7.34
C TYR A 160 30.98 4.21 -6.83
N GLU A 161 31.97 4.22 -7.72
CA GLU A 161 33.32 4.63 -7.39
C GLU A 161 33.57 6.13 -7.70
N VAL A 162 34.02 6.85 -6.72
CA VAL A 162 34.44 8.26 -6.83
C VAL A 162 35.89 8.44 -6.39
N GLU A 163 36.71 9.04 -7.25
CA GLU A 163 38.03 9.49 -6.86
C GLU A 163 37.92 10.68 -5.88
N ASN A 164 38.25 10.47 -4.63
CA ASN A 164 38.08 11.49 -3.59
C ASN A 164 39.38 12.17 -3.16
N TYR A 165 40.50 11.94 -3.81
CA TYR A 165 41.81 12.62 -3.66
C TYR A 165 42.12 13.11 -2.24
N GLY A 166 41.99 12.27 -1.24
CA GLY A 166 42.35 12.56 0.16
C GLY A 166 41.37 13.46 0.92
N LYS A 167 40.18 13.70 0.40
CA LYS A 167 39.12 14.37 1.16
C LYS A 167 38.41 13.37 2.05
N ALA A 168 38.02 13.80 3.25
CA ALA A 168 37.15 12.99 4.09
C ALA A 168 35.76 12.83 3.43
N VAL A 169 35.22 11.62 3.47
CA VAL A 169 33.85 11.35 3.05
C VAL A 169 32.91 11.78 4.16
N ASP A 170 31.93 12.62 3.84
CA ASP A 170 30.87 13.05 4.75
C ASP A 170 29.53 12.46 4.31
N LEU A 171 28.89 11.72 5.19
CA LEU A 171 27.55 11.13 4.93
C LEU A 171 26.48 12.19 4.67
N ASN A 172 26.66 13.42 5.13
CA ASN A 172 25.74 14.53 4.89
C ASN A 172 25.76 15.02 3.44
N ASN A 173 26.76 14.65 2.66
CA ASN A 173 26.82 14.98 1.25
C ASN A 173 25.94 14.08 0.38
N PHE A 174 25.39 13.02 0.96
CA PHE A 174 24.51 12.07 0.28
C PHE A 174 23.07 12.31 0.71
N ASP A 175 22.23 12.75 -0.22
CA ASP A 175 20.78 12.76 -0.05
C ASP A 175 20.17 11.56 -0.78
N VAL A 176 19.24 10.86 -0.11
CA VAL A 176 18.61 9.65 -0.62
C VAL A 176 17.11 9.77 -0.47
N GLU A 177 16.40 9.59 -1.58
CA GLU A 177 14.96 9.47 -1.61
C GLU A 177 14.62 7.98 -1.77
N ALA A 178 13.77 7.45 -0.90
CA ALA A 178 13.30 6.07 -0.95
C ALA A 178 11.95 5.97 -1.67
N VAL A 179 11.70 4.82 -2.30
CA VAL A 179 10.37 4.37 -2.69
C VAL A 179 9.75 3.67 -1.48
N GLY A 180 8.46 3.94 -1.22
CA GLY A 180 7.71 3.36 -0.13
C GLY A 180 7.21 4.40 0.86
N ALA A 181 5.90 4.40 1.14
CA ALA A 181 5.24 5.40 1.99
C ALA A 181 5.78 5.43 3.43
N GLY A 182 6.29 4.31 3.91
CA GLY A 182 6.88 4.17 5.25
C GLY A 182 8.35 3.75 5.23
N ALA A 183 8.99 3.67 4.06
CA ALA A 183 10.38 3.26 3.94
C ALA A 183 11.32 4.26 4.62
N PHE A 184 12.38 3.77 5.23
CA PHE A 184 13.40 4.60 5.86
C PHE A 184 14.81 4.27 5.35
N VAL A 185 15.64 5.29 5.32
CA VAL A 185 17.00 5.22 4.80
C VAL A 185 17.99 5.26 5.94
N THR A 186 18.97 4.36 5.91
CA THR A 186 20.16 4.44 6.76
C THR A 186 21.40 4.56 5.90
N LYS A 187 22.39 5.34 6.37
CA LYS A 187 23.69 5.52 5.72
C LYS A 187 24.78 5.12 6.70
N LYS A 188 25.74 4.33 6.26
CA LYS A 188 26.88 3.88 7.06
C LYS A 188 28.17 4.13 6.32
N LEU A 189 29.12 4.80 6.96
CA LEU A 189 30.50 4.95 6.47
C LEU A 189 31.37 3.85 7.08
N THR A 190 32.11 3.15 6.23
CA THR A 190 33.19 2.23 6.62
C THR A 190 34.46 2.67 5.93
N VAL A 191 35.56 2.83 6.67
CA VAL A 191 36.87 3.27 6.14
C VAL A 191 37.86 2.16 6.42
N ASP A 192 38.62 1.78 5.41
CA ASP A 192 39.81 0.97 5.51
C ASP A 192 41.07 1.81 5.15
N ASP A 193 42.22 1.17 5.08
CA ASP A 193 43.51 1.87 4.85
C ASP A 193 43.61 2.58 3.49
N THR A 194 42.74 2.25 2.53
CA THR A 194 42.82 2.70 1.14
C THR A 194 41.53 3.25 0.56
N GLN A 195 40.40 2.87 1.14
CA GLN A 195 39.06 3.16 0.59
C GLN A 195 38.07 3.53 1.68
N ALA A 196 37.05 4.29 1.30
CA ALA A 196 35.89 4.58 2.13
C ALA A 196 34.63 4.09 1.42
N TYR A 197 33.82 3.36 2.14
CA TYR A 197 32.55 2.79 1.63
C TYR A 197 31.37 3.48 2.31
N VAL A 198 30.47 4.02 1.52
CA VAL A 198 29.18 4.49 1.98
C VAL A 198 28.13 3.43 1.61
N THR A 199 27.61 2.75 2.61
CA THR A 199 26.51 1.81 2.44
C THR A 199 25.21 2.54 2.68
N ILE A 200 24.34 2.54 1.67
CA ILE A 200 22.97 3.06 1.75
C ILE A 200 22.02 1.85 1.84
N THR A 201 21.18 1.84 2.85
CA THR A 201 20.18 0.78 3.02
C THR A 201 18.80 1.43 3.12
N VAL A 202 17.89 0.96 2.27
CA VAL A 202 16.46 1.30 2.36
C VAL A 202 15.74 0.10 2.97
N THR A 203 14.95 0.36 3.99
CA THR A 203 14.19 -0.68 4.70
C THR A 203 12.72 -0.34 4.62
N SER A 204 11.90 -1.34 4.29
CA SER A 204 10.44 -1.23 4.35
C SER A 204 9.96 -1.09 5.80
N ASN A 205 8.73 -0.68 5.96
CA ASN A 205 8.17 -0.37 7.28
C ASN A 205 7.26 -1.51 7.80
N ASP A 206 7.42 -2.71 7.27
CA ASP A 206 6.68 -3.92 7.67
C ASP A 206 7.44 -4.81 8.68
N LEU A 207 8.59 -4.35 9.18
CA LEU A 207 9.47 -5.03 10.14
C LEU A 207 9.19 -4.64 11.59
#